data_41a5d9fa26cf9ec7ad9e99ba4aeb0c7e
#
_entry.id   41a5d9fa26cf9ec7ad9e99ba4aeb0c7e
#
_cell.length_a   1.000
_cell.length_b   1.000
_cell.length_c   1.000
_cell.angle_alpha   90.00
_cell.angle_beta   90.00
_cell.angle_gamma   90.00
#
_symmetry.space_group_name_H-M   'P 1'
#
loop_
_entity.id
_entity.type
_entity.pdbx_description
1 polymer ?
#
loop_
_entity_poly.entity_id
_entity_poly.type
_entity_poly.pdbx_seq_one_letter_code
_entity_poly.pdbx_strand_id
1 'polypeptide(L)'
;PSIAWEAELVLDGLDPGQLLADWPGTLGGRIQSEGASVDEGLELSARISDFGGELRGYPVQFQTELAMLGQRIDLKRLEASSGETRLTASGRADQKLDFRYAFRSPSLAALVPELQGQLGAEGSVEGTLAAPRVTLELDGRDIELEGQGIERIDVTADVGLDPESPLQLDLTASNLIAGGQRFETLALRGRGSMRAHQLDAKISSDLLRLTAAADGGLRDSGDYRGELGQLALETEDYGRWSLQKPMPYAVVGASLDVGPLCIAGGDASRGCAAFQRPEAGRFVASLDLERLGFDLLDQLTPELISPEGYLQANARFEGRGDLLTGTARMSVPDGAL
;
A
#
# COMPACT_ATOMS: atom_id res chain seq x y z
N PRO A 1 6.50 23.44 41.34
CA PRO A 1 5.20 22.97 41.78
C PRO A 1 4.90 21.66 41.07
N SER A 2 4.78 20.56 41.87
CA SER A 2 4.31 19.29 41.37
C SER A 2 2.81 19.43 41.07
N ILE A 3 2.39 19.16 39.85
CA ILE A 3 0.97 19.08 39.48
C ILE A 3 0.59 17.61 39.56
N ALA A 4 -0.46 17.31 40.31
CA ALA A 4 -1.08 15.99 40.30
C ALA A 4 -2.58 16.15 40.07
N TRP A 5 -3.18 15.20 39.38
CA TRP A 5 -4.62 15.15 39.13
C TRP A 5 -5.15 13.73 39.21
N GLU A 6 -6.41 13.65 39.57
CA GLU A 6 -7.25 12.50 39.41
C GLU A 6 -8.54 12.96 38.74
N ALA A 7 -8.92 12.31 37.66
CA ALA A 7 -10.08 12.68 36.87
C ALA A 7 -10.91 11.45 36.53
N GLU A 8 -12.22 11.59 36.67
CA GLU A 8 -13.18 10.60 36.19
C GLU A 8 -14.17 11.30 35.27
N LEU A 9 -14.32 10.76 34.06
CA LEU A 9 -15.31 11.18 33.09
C LEU A 9 -16.30 10.05 32.88
N VAL A 10 -17.57 10.33 33.13
CA VAL A 10 -18.68 9.41 32.85
C VAL A 10 -19.43 9.94 31.63
N LEU A 11 -19.52 9.11 30.61
CA LEU A 11 -20.31 9.37 29.39
C LEU A 11 -21.60 8.56 29.48
N ASP A 12 -22.73 9.19 29.21
CA ASP A 12 -24.03 8.56 29.16
C ASP A 12 -24.83 9.05 27.96
N GLY A 13 -25.19 8.11 27.09
CA GLY A 13 -26.01 8.41 25.93
C GLY A 13 -25.34 9.27 24.85
N LEU A 14 -24.01 9.19 24.67
CA LEU A 14 -23.31 9.87 23.59
C LEU A 14 -23.75 9.30 22.23
N ASP A 15 -24.30 10.15 21.36
CA ASP A 15 -24.64 9.78 19.99
C ASP A 15 -23.64 10.38 19.00
N PRO A 16 -22.71 9.54 18.44
CA PRO A 16 -21.77 9.99 17.43
C PRO A 16 -22.44 10.49 16.13
N GLY A 17 -23.67 10.03 15.84
CA GLY A 17 -24.44 10.43 14.67
C GLY A 17 -24.75 11.93 14.60
N GLN A 18 -24.68 12.63 15.75
CA GLN A 18 -24.80 14.10 15.78
C GLN A 18 -23.60 14.83 15.14
N LEU A 19 -22.45 14.17 15.04
CA LEU A 19 -21.23 14.69 14.43
C LEU A 19 -20.94 14.02 13.08
N LEU A 20 -21.25 12.72 12.97
CA LEU A 20 -21.00 11.87 11.81
C LEU A 20 -22.31 11.15 11.45
N ALA A 21 -23.05 11.67 10.49
CA ALA A 21 -24.39 11.21 10.13
C ALA A 21 -24.49 9.70 9.88
N ASP A 22 -23.43 9.09 9.34
CA ASP A 22 -23.39 7.65 9.04
C ASP A 22 -23.05 6.77 10.25
N TRP A 23 -22.88 7.38 11.45
CA TRP A 23 -22.51 6.68 12.68
C TRP A 23 -23.49 6.89 13.83
N PRO A 24 -24.80 6.67 13.62
CA PRO A 24 -25.80 6.80 14.69
C PRO A 24 -25.55 5.75 15.76
N GLY A 25 -25.78 6.12 17.03
CA GLY A 25 -25.59 5.18 18.11
C GLY A 25 -25.89 5.75 19.48
N THR A 26 -25.68 4.93 20.48
CA THR A 26 -25.79 5.33 21.90
C THR A 26 -24.64 4.68 22.66
N LEU A 27 -23.68 5.51 23.04
CA LEU A 27 -22.47 5.06 23.71
C LEU A 27 -22.40 5.63 25.13
N GLY A 28 -21.89 4.84 26.05
CA GLY A 28 -21.61 5.25 27.41
C GLY A 28 -20.35 4.58 27.93
N GLY A 29 -19.88 5.06 29.06
CA GLY A 29 -18.73 4.45 29.70
C GLY A 29 -18.01 5.34 30.67
N ARG A 30 -16.92 4.82 31.22
CA ARG A 30 -16.12 5.48 32.25
C ARG A 30 -14.67 5.56 31.82
N ILE A 31 -14.12 6.75 31.94
CA ILE A 31 -12.71 7.05 31.72
C ILE A 31 -12.13 7.55 33.01
N GLN A 32 -11.13 6.88 33.54
CA GLN A 32 -10.38 7.28 34.71
C GLN A 32 -8.96 7.64 34.32
N SER A 33 -8.44 8.74 34.82
CA SER A 33 -7.08 9.18 34.57
C SER A 33 -6.48 9.76 35.84
N GLU A 34 -5.29 9.30 36.17
CA GLU A 34 -4.46 9.83 37.22
C GLU A 34 -3.13 10.27 36.66
N GLY A 35 -2.57 11.35 37.15
CA GLY A 35 -1.25 11.75 36.69
C GLY A 35 -0.56 12.70 37.64
N ALA A 36 0.77 12.75 37.51
CA ALA A 36 1.59 13.65 38.30
C ALA A 36 2.82 14.08 37.49
N SER A 37 3.31 15.30 37.78
CA SER A 37 4.64 15.72 37.31
C SER A 37 5.67 15.22 38.31
N VAL A 38 6.58 14.36 37.85
CA VAL A 38 7.68 13.75 38.61
C VAL A 38 9.02 14.12 38.03
N ASP A 39 10.13 13.82 38.70
CA ASP A 39 11.47 14.14 38.21
C ASP A 39 11.81 13.48 36.87
N GLU A 40 11.24 12.30 36.62
CA GLU A 40 11.42 11.54 35.37
C GLU A 40 10.50 12.02 34.22
N GLY A 41 9.66 13.02 34.46
CA GLY A 41 8.71 13.58 33.50
C GLY A 41 7.26 13.49 33.95
N LEU A 42 6.37 13.17 33.02
CA LEU A 42 4.93 12.97 33.31
C LEU A 42 4.67 11.51 33.67
N GLU A 43 4.12 11.26 34.84
CA GLU A 43 3.49 9.99 35.18
C GLU A 43 1.99 10.10 34.89
N LEU A 44 1.46 9.14 34.13
CA LEU A 44 0.05 9.08 33.73
C LEU A 44 -0.42 7.63 33.80
N SER A 45 -1.55 7.39 34.42
CA SER A 45 -2.34 6.19 34.23
C SER A 45 -3.69 6.55 33.63
N ALA A 46 -4.15 5.76 32.68
CA ALA A 46 -5.47 5.90 32.09
C ALA A 46 -6.14 4.52 31.99
N ARG A 47 -7.37 4.47 32.44
CA ARG A 47 -8.20 3.27 32.33
C ARG A 47 -9.55 3.65 31.74
N ILE A 48 -9.92 2.95 30.67
CA ILE A 48 -11.26 2.98 30.12
C ILE A 48 -11.89 1.63 30.40
N SER A 49 -12.96 1.65 31.18
CA SER A 49 -13.74 0.46 31.52
C SER A 49 -15.21 0.72 31.20
N ASP A 50 -15.92 -0.35 30.91
CA ASP A 50 -17.37 -0.31 30.68
C ASP A 50 -17.79 0.68 29.59
N PHE A 51 -16.85 1.05 28.66
CA PHE A 51 -17.19 1.86 27.52
C PHE A 51 -17.79 0.96 26.44
N GLY A 52 -19.03 1.28 26.05
CA GLY A 52 -19.74 0.48 25.07
C GLY A 52 -21.15 1.00 24.83
N GLY A 53 -21.93 0.21 24.13
CA GLY A 53 -23.30 0.52 23.76
C GLY A 53 -23.62 -0.05 22.39
N GLU A 54 -24.34 0.72 21.60
CA GLU A 54 -24.69 0.37 20.23
C GLU A 54 -24.22 1.44 19.26
N LEU A 55 -23.61 1.03 18.15
CA LEU A 55 -23.17 1.91 17.09
C LEU A 55 -23.59 1.30 15.76
N ARG A 56 -24.41 2.02 14.97
CA ARG A 56 -24.92 1.54 13.68
C ARG A 56 -25.67 0.18 13.78
N GLY A 57 -26.32 -0.09 14.89
CA GLY A 57 -27.00 -1.36 15.15
C GLY A 57 -26.11 -2.51 15.59
N TYR A 58 -24.81 -2.26 15.78
CA TYR A 58 -23.86 -3.25 16.31
C TYR A 58 -23.54 -2.96 17.76
N PRO A 59 -23.54 -3.97 18.66
CA PRO A 59 -23.02 -3.82 19.99
C PRO A 59 -21.51 -3.53 19.93
N VAL A 60 -21.09 -2.46 20.61
CA VAL A 60 -19.66 -2.08 20.68
C VAL A 60 -19.18 -2.10 22.13
N GLN A 61 -17.93 -2.49 22.30
CA GLN A 61 -17.24 -2.44 23.58
C GLN A 61 -15.80 -1.98 23.37
N PHE A 62 -15.29 -1.19 24.30
CA PHE A 62 -13.91 -0.75 24.31
C PHE A 62 -13.36 -0.73 25.73
N GLN A 63 -12.22 -1.33 25.93
CA GLN A 63 -11.51 -1.34 27.20
C GLN A 63 -10.03 -1.11 26.97
N THR A 64 -9.40 -0.30 27.79
CA THR A 64 -7.95 -0.13 27.75
C THR A 64 -7.39 0.21 29.10
N GLU A 65 -6.16 -0.22 29.34
CA GLU A 65 -5.36 0.18 30.49
C GLU A 65 -3.96 0.56 29.99
N LEU A 66 -3.63 1.83 30.17
CA LEU A 66 -2.38 2.45 29.73
C LEU A 66 -1.69 3.08 30.94
N ALA A 67 -0.39 2.87 31.04
CA ALA A 67 0.47 3.62 31.97
C ALA A 67 1.61 4.28 31.17
N MET A 68 1.99 5.47 31.60
CA MET A 68 3.10 6.22 31.03
C MET A 68 3.96 6.80 32.15
N LEU A 69 5.28 6.72 32.01
CA LEU A 69 6.26 7.37 32.86
C LEU A 69 7.37 7.96 31.98
N GLY A 70 7.38 9.29 31.88
CA GLY A 70 8.27 9.99 30.95
C GLY A 70 8.03 9.54 29.51
N GLN A 71 9.02 8.86 28.93
CA GLN A 71 8.95 8.31 27.57
C GLN A 71 8.52 6.84 27.53
N ARG A 72 8.39 6.20 28.70
CA ARG A 72 7.94 4.81 28.78
C ARG A 72 6.43 4.75 28.70
N ILE A 73 5.91 3.92 27.80
CA ILE A 73 4.49 3.61 27.63
C ILE A 73 4.30 2.12 27.88
N ASP A 74 3.34 1.76 28.73
CA ASP A 74 2.93 0.38 28.99
C ASP A 74 1.43 0.27 28.69
N LEU A 75 1.11 -0.30 27.52
CA LEU A 75 -0.25 -0.67 27.12
C LEU A 75 -0.52 -2.08 27.64
N LYS A 76 -1.03 -2.19 28.85
CA LYS A 76 -1.30 -3.49 29.45
C LYS A 76 -2.36 -4.26 28.70
N ARG A 77 -3.38 -3.54 28.20
CA ARG A 77 -4.49 -4.12 27.48
C ARG A 77 -5.20 -3.06 26.66
N LEU A 78 -5.53 -3.41 25.42
CA LEU A 78 -6.51 -2.76 24.59
C LEU A 78 -7.41 -3.84 24.02
N GLU A 79 -8.70 -3.74 24.22
CA GLU A 79 -9.71 -4.60 23.62
C GLU A 79 -10.83 -3.72 23.07
N ALA A 80 -11.13 -3.93 21.79
CA ALA A 80 -12.24 -3.27 21.11
C ALA A 80 -13.07 -4.31 20.36
N SER A 81 -14.38 -4.13 20.37
CA SER A 81 -15.27 -4.97 19.57
C SER A 81 -16.41 -4.16 18.97
N SER A 82 -16.87 -4.59 17.78
CA SER A 82 -18.08 -4.11 17.11
C SER A 82 -18.79 -5.31 16.49
N GLY A 83 -19.93 -5.69 17.03
CA GLY A 83 -20.54 -6.99 16.71
C GLY A 83 -19.60 -8.16 17.05
N GLU A 84 -19.29 -8.97 16.05
CA GLU A 84 -18.34 -10.09 16.19
C GLU A 84 -16.89 -9.69 15.87
N THR A 85 -16.66 -8.47 15.36
CA THR A 85 -15.31 -7.95 15.11
C THR A 85 -14.59 -7.67 16.43
N ARG A 86 -13.33 -8.05 16.51
CA ARG A 86 -12.47 -7.87 17.69
C ARG A 86 -11.09 -7.37 17.32
N LEU A 87 -10.60 -6.44 18.11
CA LEU A 87 -9.22 -5.97 18.11
C LEU A 87 -8.65 -6.12 19.50
N THR A 88 -7.48 -6.70 19.62
CA THR A 88 -6.70 -6.75 20.85
C THR A 88 -5.31 -6.23 20.62
N ALA A 89 -4.75 -5.48 21.58
CA ALA A 89 -3.36 -5.08 21.54
C ALA A 89 -2.81 -4.98 22.96
N SER A 90 -1.52 -5.23 23.11
CA SER A 90 -0.76 -5.00 24.34
C SER A 90 0.71 -4.81 24.02
N GLY A 91 1.46 -4.19 24.93
CA GLY A 91 2.89 -4.03 24.73
C GLY A 91 3.48 -2.85 25.46
N ARG A 92 4.74 -2.60 25.17
CA ARG A 92 5.51 -1.52 25.78
C ARG A 92 6.30 -0.75 24.72
N ALA A 93 6.45 0.54 25.00
CA ALA A 93 7.43 1.39 24.37
C ALA A 93 8.26 2.05 25.45
N ASP A 94 9.58 1.90 25.34
CA ASP A 94 10.59 2.55 26.16
C ASP A 94 11.74 2.91 25.21
N GLN A 95 12.95 2.47 25.45
CA GLN A 95 14.04 2.46 24.46
C GLN A 95 13.78 1.44 23.34
N LYS A 96 12.94 0.44 23.62
CA LYS A 96 12.48 -0.59 22.67
C LYS A 96 10.97 -0.62 22.60
N LEU A 97 10.50 -0.99 21.43
CA LEU A 97 9.11 -1.33 21.16
C LEU A 97 8.93 -2.85 21.34
N ASP A 98 7.85 -3.25 21.97
CA ASP A 98 7.40 -4.64 22.10
C ASP A 98 5.88 -4.62 22.18
N PHE A 99 5.22 -4.58 21.04
CA PHE A 99 3.77 -4.60 20.91
C PHE A 99 3.31 -5.82 20.14
N ARG A 100 2.17 -6.36 20.51
CA ARG A 100 1.44 -7.41 19.81
C ARG A 100 0.02 -6.95 19.57
N TYR A 101 -0.51 -7.33 18.42
CA TYR A 101 -1.89 -7.04 18.06
C TYR A 101 -2.52 -8.22 17.36
N ALA A 102 -3.84 -8.35 17.52
CA ALA A 102 -4.66 -9.28 16.76
C ALA A 102 -6.00 -8.62 16.44
N PHE A 103 -6.38 -8.75 15.19
CA PHE A 103 -7.64 -8.26 14.64
C PHE A 103 -8.38 -9.40 13.98
N ARG A 104 -9.69 -9.52 14.22
CA ARG A 104 -10.54 -10.50 13.57
C ARG A 104 -11.90 -9.89 13.30
N SER A 105 -12.31 -9.91 12.04
CA SER A 105 -13.62 -9.45 11.60
C SER A 105 -14.28 -10.51 10.71
N PRO A 106 -15.28 -11.24 11.23
CA PRO A 106 -16.10 -12.12 10.39
C PRO A 106 -17.02 -11.36 9.44
N SER A 107 -17.25 -10.07 9.69
CA SER A 107 -18.05 -9.19 8.85
C SER A 107 -17.53 -7.77 8.95
N LEU A 108 -16.90 -7.29 7.88
CA LEU A 108 -16.34 -5.94 7.80
C LEU A 108 -17.42 -4.84 7.80
N ALA A 109 -18.68 -5.18 7.49
CA ALA A 109 -19.81 -4.26 7.56
C ALA A 109 -20.04 -3.66 8.95
N ALA A 110 -19.60 -4.38 10.02
CA ALA A 110 -19.64 -3.86 11.37
C ALA A 110 -18.70 -2.67 11.61
N LEU A 111 -17.69 -2.50 10.76
CA LEU A 111 -16.69 -1.42 10.86
C LEU A 111 -16.96 -0.29 9.86
N VAL A 112 -17.16 -0.63 8.62
CA VAL A 112 -17.36 0.32 7.53
C VAL A 112 -18.65 -0.02 6.80
N PRO A 113 -19.59 0.95 6.60
CA PRO A 113 -20.75 0.72 5.77
C PRO A 113 -20.34 0.23 4.39
N GLU A 114 -21.16 -0.67 3.82
CA GLU A 114 -20.99 -1.19 2.46
C GLU A 114 -19.75 -2.06 2.23
N LEU A 115 -18.80 -2.11 3.19
CA LEU A 115 -17.66 -3.02 3.11
C LEU A 115 -18.08 -4.43 3.55
N GLN A 116 -18.03 -5.35 2.64
CA GLN A 116 -18.34 -6.77 2.89
C GLN A 116 -17.05 -7.57 3.07
N GLY A 117 -17.21 -8.81 3.56
CA GLY A 117 -16.12 -9.75 3.67
C GLY A 117 -15.61 -9.99 5.08
N GLN A 118 -14.55 -10.76 5.15
CA GLN A 118 -13.90 -11.20 6.39
C GLN A 118 -12.43 -10.84 6.36
N LEU A 119 -11.88 -10.46 7.51
CA LEU A 119 -10.46 -10.12 7.62
C LEU A 119 -9.91 -10.58 8.98
N GLY A 120 -8.79 -11.29 8.95
CA GLY A 120 -7.93 -11.60 10.07
C GLY A 120 -6.59 -10.92 9.91
N ALA A 121 -6.01 -10.40 10.99
CA ALA A 121 -4.64 -9.90 10.99
C ALA A 121 -4.04 -10.05 12.38
N GLU A 122 -2.81 -10.53 12.46
CA GLU A 122 -2.04 -10.58 13.70
C GLU A 122 -0.58 -10.24 13.46
N GLY A 123 0.10 -9.78 14.50
CA GLY A 123 1.51 -9.45 14.37
C GLY A 123 2.11 -8.75 15.58
N SER A 124 3.32 -8.25 15.36
CA SER A 124 4.08 -7.52 16.38
C SER A 124 4.76 -6.27 15.82
N VAL A 125 5.10 -5.35 16.71
CA VAL A 125 5.96 -4.21 16.44
C VAL A 125 7.07 -4.24 17.48
N GLU A 126 8.30 -4.49 17.04
CA GLU A 126 9.47 -4.64 17.87
C GLU A 126 10.58 -3.65 17.45
N GLY A 127 11.72 -3.64 18.17
CA GLY A 127 12.88 -2.82 17.81
C GLY A 127 12.93 -1.50 18.57
N THR A 128 13.35 -0.41 17.93
CA THR A 128 13.39 0.93 18.53
C THR A 128 12.47 1.89 17.79
N LEU A 129 12.16 3.05 18.37
CA LEU A 129 11.39 4.08 17.67
C LEU A 129 12.03 4.56 16.37
N ALA A 130 13.37 4.55 16.31
CA ALA A 130 14.11 4.94 15.11
C ALA A 130 14.22 3.80 14.07
N ALA A 131 14.13 2.55 14.51
CA ALA A 131 14.27 1.37 13.68
C ALA A 131 13.26 0.28 14.12
N PRO A 132 11.97 0.50 13.91
CA PRO A 132 10.94 -0.50 14.21
C PRO A 132 11.00 -1.66 13.22
N ARG A 133 10.62 -2.83 13.70
CA ARG A 133 10.37 -4.04 12.91
C ARG A 133 8.92 -4.47 13.11
N VAL A 134 8.23 -4.70 12.02
CA VAL A 134 6.82 -5.10 12.00
C VAL A 134 6.71 -6.50 11.43
N THR A 135 6.04 -7.39 12.15
CA THR A 135 5.56 -8.66 11.61
C THR A 135 4.05 -8.56 11.38
N LEU A 136 3.58 -9.17 10.31
CA LEU A 136 2.15 -9.21 9.95
C LEU A 136 1.83 -10.57 9.32
N GLU A 137 0.78 -11.22 9.82
CA GLU A 137 0.05 -12.27 9.13
C GLU A 137 -1.37 -11.76 8.91
N LEU A 138 -1.84 -11.76 7.65
CA LEU A 138 -3.16 -11.29 7.29
C LEU A 138 -3.82 -12.29 6.35
N ASP A 139 -5.08 -12.60 6.63
CA ASP A 139 -5.97 -13.36 5.76
C ASP A 139 -7.29 -12.61 5.56
N GLY A 140 -7.72 -12.53 4.30
CA GLY A 140 -8.98 -11.88 3.94
C GLY A 140 -9.75 -12.71 2.92
N ARG A 141 -11.09 -12.65 3.00
CA ARG A 141 -11.99 -13.36 2.10
C ARG A 141 -13.22 -12.54 1.74
N ASP A 142 -13.62 -12.64 0.49
CA ASP A 142 -14.85 -12.05 -0.04
C ASP A 142 -14.98 -10.56 0.30
N ILE A 143 -13.84 -9.85 0.24
CA ILE A 143 -13.80 -8.41 0.54
C ILE A 143 -14.33 -7.66 -0.67
N GLU A 144 -15.38 -6.86 -0.48
CA GLU A 144 -16.02 -6.09 -1.53
C GLU A 144 -16.41 -4.70 -1.04
N LEU A 145 -16.10 -3.69 -1.84
CA LEU A 145 -16.51 -2.29 -1.64
C LEU A 145 -16.75 -1.64 -3.00
N GLU A 146 -17.93 -1.07 -3.21
CA GLU A 146 -18.30 -0.28 -4.42
C GLU A 146 -17.97 -0.99 -5.76
N GLY A 147 -18.18 -2.31 -5.83
CA GLY A 147 -17.90 -3.10 -7.03
C GLY A 147 -16.43 -3.41 -7.28
N GLN A 148 -15.55 -3.04 -6.35
CA GLN A 148 -14.18 -3.54 -6.28
C GLN A 148 -14.14 -4.70 -5.30
N GLY A 149 -13.39 -5.75 -5.58
CA GLY A 149 -13.43 -6.92 -4.71
C GLY A 149 -12.19 -7.78 -4.79
N ILE A 150 -12.01 -8.58 -3.76
CA ILE A 150 -10.98 -9.61 -3.64
C ILE A 150 -11.61 -10.83 -3.02
N GLU A 151 -11.60 -11.97 -3.71
CA GLU A 151 -12.13 -13.22 -3.16
C GLU A 151 -11.24 -13.74 -2.02
N ARG A 152 -9.92 -13.68 -2.21
CA ARG A 152 -8.97 -14.09 -1.19
C ARG A 152 -7.70 -13.26 -1.25
N ILE A 153 -7.19 -12.89 -0.09
CA ILE A 153 -5.88 -12.28 0.09
C ILE A 153 -5.19 -12.89 1.31
N ASP A 154 -3.94 -13.30 1.13
CA ASP A 154 -3.05 -13.78 2.20
C ASP A 154 -1.76 -12.95 2.15
N VAL A 155 -1.32 -12.42 3.29
CA VAL A 155 -0.09 -11.64 3.43
C VAL A 155 0.69 -12.13 4.63
N THR A 156 1.97 -12.39 4.41
CA THR A 156 2.94 -12.58 5.50
C THR A 156 4.06 -11.56 5.27
N ALA A 157 4.35 -10.76 6.29
CA ALA A 157 5.41 -9.76 6.23
C ALA A 157 6.25 -9.76 7.51
N ASP A 158 7.56 -9.55 7.33
CA ASP A 158 8.54 -9.26 8.37
C ASP A 158 9.48 -8.19 7.83
N VAL A 159 9.24 -6.95 8.25
CA VAL A 159 9.89 -5.76 7.68
C VAL A 159 10.41 -4.87 8.79
N GLY A 160 11.70 -4.57 8.77
CA GLY A 160 12.31 -3.57 9.63
C GLY A 160 12.80 -2.36 8.85
N LEU A 161 12.86 -1.20 9.53
CA LEU A 161 13.33 0.05 8.90
C LEU A 161 14.83 0.28 9.02
N ASP A 162 15.54 -0.51 9.83
CA ASP A 162 17.01 -0.49 9.86
C ASP A 162 17.55 -1.11 8.57
N PRO A 163 18.63 -0.57 7.97
CA PRO A 163 19.20 -1.10 6.73
C PRO A 163 19.52 -2.60 6.74
N GLU A 164 19.97 -3.13 7.87
CA GLU A 164 20.28 -4.56 8.02
C GLU A 164 19.08 -5.41 8.46
N SER A 165 17.95 -4.79 8.76
CA SER A 165 16.72 -5.50 9.13
C SER A 165 16.19 -6.33 7.97
N PRO A 166 15.55 -7.47 8.27
CA PRO A 166 14.94 -8.28 7.23
C PRO A 166 13.87 -7.52 6.46
N LEU A 167 13.74 -7.85 5.18
CA LEU A 167 12.60 -7.58 4.36
C LEU A 167 12.12 -8.93 3.82
N GLN A 168 11.05 -9.44 4.40
CA GLN A 168 10.36 -10.62 3.91
C GLN A 168 8.90 -10.25 3.69
N LEU A 169 8.41 -10.49 2.50
CA LEU A 169 7.03 -10.23 2.10
C LEU A 169 6.57 -11.36 1.17
N ASP A 170 5.49 -12.01 1.53
CA ASP A 170 4.74 -12.89 0.66
C ASP A 170 3.29 -12.42 0.65
N LEU A 171 2.81 -11.97 -0.51
CA LEU A 171 1.44 -11.58 -0.74
C LEU A 171 0.89 -12.40 -1.89
N THR A 172 -0.27 -12.99 -1.67
CA THR A 172 -1.05 -13.64 -2.72
C THR A 172 -2.49 -13.16 -2.66
N ALA A 173 -3.07 -12.88 -3.83
CA ALA A 173 -4.48 -12.57 -3.96
C ALA A 173 -5.09 -13.31 -5.14
N SER A 174 -6.36 -13.66 -5.03
CA SER A 174 -7.11 -14.31 -6.10
C SER A 174 -8.44 -13.60 -6.36
N ASN A 175 -8.85 -13.64 -7.63
CA ASN A 175 -10.08 -13.03 -8.14
C ASN A 175 -10.25 -11.57 -7.66
N LEU A 176 -9.22 -10.75 -7.92
CA LEU A 176 -9.24 -9.31 -7.68
C LEU A 176 -10.05 -8.62 -8.79
N ILE A 177 -11.05 -7.84 -8.42
CA ILE A 177 -11.79 -6.95 -9.33
C ILE A 177 -11.37 -5.52 -9.01
N ALA A 178 -10.72 -4.86 -9.96
CA ALA A 178 -10.24 -3.49 -9.83
C ALA A 178 -10.43 -2.72 -11.14
N GLY A 179 -11.06 -1.54 -11.07
CA GLY A 179 -11.32 -0.71 -12.25
C GLY A 179 -12.15 -1.41 -13.34
N GLY A 180 -13.04 -2.32 -12.96
CA GLY A 180 -13.85 -3.13 -13.88
C GLY A 180 -13.08 -4.30 -14.53
N GLN A 181 -11.81 -4.48 -14.21
CA GLN A 181 -10.99 -5.59 -14.70
C GLN A 181 -10.89 -6.70 -13.64
N ARG A 182 -10.90 -7.95 -14.11
CA ARG A 182 -10.71 -9.11 -13.24
C ARG A 182 -9.28 -9.65 -13.40
N PHE A 183 -8.61 -9.82 -12.27
CA PHE A 183 -7.32 -10.48 -12.17
C PHE A 183 -7.50 -11.80 -11.42
N GLU A 184 -7.14 -12.90 -12.05
CA GLU A 184 -7.27 -14.23 -11.46
C GLU A 184 -6.31 -14.42 -10.30
N THR A 185 -5.05 -14.00 -10.48
CA THR A 185 -4.02 -14.12 -9.46
C THR A 185 -3.11 -12.91 -9.44
N LEU A 186 -2.73 -12.51 -8.23
CA LEU A 186 -1.66 -11.57 -7.96
C LEU A 186 -0.74 -12.19 -6.91
N ALA A 187 0.56 -12.19 -7.16
CA ALA A 187 1.56 -12.60 -6.19
C ALA A 187 2.70 -11.58 -6.16
N LEU A 188 3.11 -11.18 -4.95
CA LEU A 188 4.28 -10.33 -4.71
C LEU A 188 5.14 -10.98 -3.65
N ARG A 189 6.43 -11.15 -3.92
CA ARG A 189 7.41 -11.68 -2.99
C ARG A 189 8.55 -10.71 -2.83
N GLY A 190 8.91 -10.42 -1.58
CA GLY A 190 10.07 -9.61 -1.22
C GLY A 190 11.02 -10.42 -0.34
N ARG A 191 12.31 -10.37 -0.61
CA ARG A 191 13.34 -11.08 0.16
C ARG A 191 14.63 -10.29 0.25
N GLY A 192 15.25 -10.30 1.43
CA GLY A 192 16.53 -9.64 1.66
C GLY A 192 16.52 -8.78 2.92
N SER A 193 17.14 -7.62 2.82
CA SER A 193 17.14 -6.57 3.86
C SER A 193 16.76 -5.23 3.24
N MET A 194 16.53 -4.21 4.07
CA MET A 194 16.28 -2.86 3.54
C MET A 194 17.46 -2.33 2.73
N ARG A 195 18.69 -2.75 3.03
CA ARG A 195 19.90 -2.39 2.27
C ARG A 195 19.97 -3.07 0.90
N ALA A 196 19.48 -4.31 0.81
CA ALA A 196 19.52 -5.08 -0.42
C ALA A 196 18.42 -6.14 -0.42
N HIS A 197 17.47 -6.00 -1.31
CA HIS A 197 16.36 -6.93 -1.45
C HIS A 197 15.98 -7.15 -2.90
N GLN A 198 15.29 -8.25 -3.12
CA GLN A 198 14.69 -8.64 -4.38
C GLN A 198 13.17 -8.66 -4.24
N LEU A 199 12.49 -8.16 -5.25
CA LEU A 199 11.03 -8.17 -5.38
C LEU A 199 10.64 -8.92 -6.64
N ASP A 200 9.77 -9.92 -6.50
CA ASP A 200 9.19 -10.69 -7.60
C ASP A 200 7.68 -10.46 -7.63
N ALA A 201 7.14 -10.05 -8.77
CA ALA A 201 5.72 -9.84 -8.97
C ALA A 201 5.18 -10.72 -10.11
N LYS A 202 3.98 -11.27 -9.92
CA LYS A 202 3.24 -12.01 -10.93
C LYS A 202 1.77 -11.60 -10.88
N ILE A 203 1.22 -11.31 -12.05
CA ILE A 203 -0.19 -10.97 -12.23
C ILE A 203 -0.72 -11.80 -13.39
N SER A 204 -1.89 -12.39 -13.25
CA SER A 204 -2.60 -13.03 -14.35
C SER A 204 -4.06 -12.61 -14.40
N SER A 205 -4.57 -12.47 -15.60
CA SER A 205 -5.98 -12.31 -15.94
C SER A 205 -6.27 -13.04 -17.24
N ASP A 206 -7.52 -13.05 -17.67
CA ASP A 206 -7.92 -13.56 -18.99
C ASP A 206 -7.19 -12.83 -20.13
N LEU A 207 -6.89 -11.53 -19.95
CA LEU A 207 -6.34 -10.66 -20.99
C LEU A 207 -4.80 -10.59 -20.98
N LEU A 208 -4.18 -10.79 -19.81
CA LEU A 208 -2.73 -10.59 -19.67
C LEU A 208 -2.10 -11.49 -18.60
N ARG A 209 -0.82 -11.78 -18.82
CA ARG A 209 0.06 -12.37 -17.79
C ARG A 209 1.33 -11.51 -17.71
N LEU A 210 1.61 -11.00 -16.51
CA LEU A 210 2.78 -10.17 -16.23
C LEU A 210 3.68 -10.84 -15.21
N THR A 211 4.98 -10.84 -15.45
CA THR A 211 6.01 -11.21 -14.50
C THR A 211 7.06 -10.12 -14.44
N ALA A 212 7.50 -9.75 -13.23
CA ALA A 212 8.55 -8.75 -13.03
C ALA A 212 9.46 -9.19 -11.89
N ALA A 213 10.75 -8.86 -12.00
CA ALA A 213 11.72 -9.02 -10.93
C ALA A 213 12.62 -7.78 -10.85
N ALA A 214 12.76 -7.26 -9.64
CA ALA A 214 13.53 -6.06 -9.36
C ALA A 214 14.43 -6.27 -8.13
N ASP A 215 15.61 -5.68 -8.17
CA ASP A 215 16.52 -5.58 -7.03
C ASP A 215 16.57 -4.14 -6.56
N GLY A 216 16.69 -3.91 -5.24
CA GLY A 216 16.78 -2.56 -4.72
C GLY A 216 17.31 -2.50 -3.30
N GLY A 217 17.51 -1.28 -2.82
CA GLY A 217 17.91 -1.09 -1.45
C GLY A 217 18.20 0.34 -1.06
N LEU A 218 18.06 0.58 0.25
CA LEU A 218 18.36 1.84 0.91
C LEU A 218 19.88 1.96 1.08
N ARG A 219 20.43 3.12 0.71
CA ARG A 219 21.85 3.47 0.88
C ARG A 219 22.07 4.22 2.20
N ASP A 220 23.31 4.26 2.67
CA ASP A 220 23.66 5.00 3.90
C ASP A 220 23.34 6.50 3.81
N SER A 221 23.28 7.06 2.60
CA SER A 221 22.84 8.44 2.33
C SER A 221 21.33 8.68 2.53
N GLY A 222 20.53 7.63 2.75
CA GLY A 222 19.07 7.70 2.76
C GLY A 222 18.44 7.60 1.38
N ASP A 223 19.22 7.44 0.32
CA ASP A 223 18.72 7.23 -1.04
C ASP A 223 18.25 5.79 -1.20
N TYR A 224 17.19 5.60 -1.97
CA TYR A 224 16.78 4.28 -2.43
C TYR A 224 17.15 4.10 -3.90
N ARG A 225 17.83 3.01 -4.24
CA ARG A 225 18.25 2.70 -5.61
C ARG A 225 18.00 1.24 -5.93
N GLY A 226 17.63 0.98 -7.18
CA GLY A 226 17.37 -0.36 -7.64
C GLY A 226 17.37 -0.47 -9.15
N GLU A 227 17.05 -1.67 -9.60
CA GLU A 227 17.00 -2.03 -11.00
C GLU A 227 15.85 -3.03 -11.21
N LEU A 228 15.02 -2.78 -12.22
CA LEU A 228 14.10 -3.78 -12.75
C LEU A 228 14.89 -4.67 -13.71
N GLY A 229 15.24 -5.88 -13.25
CA GLY A 229 16.08 -6.81 -14.00
C GLY A 229 15.30 -7.64 -15.01
N GLN A 230 13.99 -7.89 -14.74
CA GLN A 230 13.13 -8.68 -15.63
C GLN A 230 11.74 -8.06 -15.69
N LEU A 231 11.18 -8.04 -16.88
CA LEU A 231 9.76 -7.76 -17.15
C LEU A 231 9.33 -8.58 -18.35
N ALA A 232 8.28 -9.35 -18.20
CA ALA A 232 7.62 -10.03 -19.30
C ALA A 232 6.11 -9.82 -19.19
N LEU A 233 5.50 -9.40 -20.27
CA LEU A 233 4.06 -9.24 -20.44
C LEU A 233 3.63 -10.12 -21.61
N GLU A 234 2.65 -10.97 -21.38
CA GLU A 234 1.97 -11.76 -22.39
C GLU A 234 0.52 -11.35 -22.46
N THR A 235 0.05 -11.07 -23.65
CA THR A 235 -1.36 -10.77 -23.92
C THR A 235 -1.83 -11.65 -25.07
N GLU A 236 -3.12 -11.96 -25.12
CA GLU A 236 -3.70 -12.74 -26.20
C GLU A 236 -3.55 -11.99 -27.54
N ASP A 237 -3.89 -10.70 -27.53
CA ASP A 237 -3.96 -9.88 -28.74
C ASP A 237 -2.60 -9.32 -29.18
N TYR A 238 -1.75 -8.89 -28.23
CA TYR A 238 -0.50 -8.17 -28.51
C TYR A 238 0.76 -9.02 -28.35
N GLY A 239 0.59 -10.34 -28.10
CA GLY A 239 1.68 -11.29 -27.96
C GLY A 239 2.54 -11.06 -26.72
N ARG A 240 3.81 -11.47 -26.83
CA ARG A 240 4.76 -11.39 -25.71
C ARG A 240 5.68 -10.17 -25.86
N TRP A 241 5.79 -9.41 -24.76
CA TRP A 241 6.69 -8.28 -24.61
C TRP A 241 7.68 -8.54 -23.47
N SER A 242 8.93 -8.14 -23.67
CA SER A 242 9.96 -8.36 -22.65
C SER A 242 10.90 -7.16 -22.52
N LEU A 243 11.44 -7.00 -21.32
CA LEU A 243 12.47 -6.02 -21.01
C LEU A 243 13.73 -6.33 -21.85
N GLN A 244 14.27 -5.32 -22.53
CA GLN A 244 15.44 -5.48 -23.39
C GLN A 244 16.75 -5.30 -22.62
N LYS A 245 16.74 -4.49 -21.61
CA LYS A 245 17.88 -4.22 -20.72
C LYS A 245 17.36 -3.84 -19.35
N PRO A 246 18.12 -4.13 -18.29
CA PRO A 246 17.75 -3.72 -16.95
C PRO A 246 17.48 -2.22 -16.87
N MET A 247 16.41 -1.85 -16.16
CA MET A 247 15.95 -0.47 -16.00
C MET A 247 16.30 0.03 -14.60
N PRO A 248 17.26 0.96 -14.46
CA PRO A 248 17.58 1.54 -13.14
C PRO A 248 16.47 2.48 -12.68
N TYR A 249 16.28 2.53 -11.35
CA TYR A 249 15.45 3.54 -10.71
C TYR A 249 16.09 4.05 -9.42
N ALA A 250 15.82 5.30 -9.08
CA ALA A 250 16.35 5.92 -7.88
C ALA A 250 15.36 6.92 -7.26
N VAL A 251 15.31 6.95 -5.93
CA VAL A 251 14.65 7.99 -5.13
C VAL A 251 15.73 8.63 -4.27
N VAL A 252 15.93 9.94 -4.46
CA VAL A 252 16.94 10.73 -3.74
C VAL A 252 16.25 11.96 -3.16
N GLY A 253 15.95 11.94 -1.87
CA GLY A 253 15.11 12.97 -1.27
C GLY A 253 13.74 13.07 -1.96
N ALA A 254 13.42 14.22 -2.56
CA ALA A 254 12.19 14.43 -3.32
C ALA A 254 12.32 14.06 -4.82
N SER A 255 13.52 13.70 -5.28
CA SER A 255 13.79 13.33 -6.67
C SER A 255 13.43 11.86 -6.92
N LEU A 256 12.79 11.59 -8.05
CA LEU A 256 12.54 10.26 -8.59
C LEU A 256 13.12 10.19 -10.00
N ASP A 257 13.96 9.21 -10.25
CA ASP A 257 14.53 8.90 -11.56
C ASP A 257 14.15 7.45 -11.91
N VAL A 258 13.41 7.28 -13.00
CA VAL A 258 13.11 5.98 -13.58
C VAL A 258 13.78 5.98 -14.96
N GLY A 259 14.88 5.22 -15.07
CA GLY A 259 15.67 5.10 -16.27
C GLY A 259 14.86 4.50 -17.42
N PRO A 260 15.37 4.44 -18.63
CA PRO A 260 14.57 4.02 -19.76
C PRO A 260 14.11 2.57 -19.61
N LEU A 261 12.79 2.39 -19.47
CA LEU A 261 12.11 1.13 -19.61
C LEU A 261 12.02 0.79 -21.10
N CYS A 262 12.90 -0.06 -21.57
CA CYS A 262 12.92 -0.49 -22.98
C CYS A 262 12.33 -1.89 -23.08
N ILE A 263 11.25 -2.02 -23.84
CA ILE A 263 10.57 -3.30 -24.11
C ILE A 263 10.55 -3.61 -25.60
N ALA A 264 10.55 -4.87 -25.92
CA ALA A 264 10.32 -5.36 -27.28
C ALA A 264 9.37 -6.55 -27.26
N GLY A 265 8.59 -6.66 -28.31
CA GLY A 265 7.60 -7.71 -28.48
C GLY A 265 6.99 -7.70 -29.88
N GLY A 266 6.01 -8.60 -30.11
CA GLY A 266 5.33 -8.72 -31.39
C GLY A 266 6.31 -8.91 -32.55
N ASP A 267 5.96 -8.42 -33.72
CA ASP A 267 6.77 -8.49 -34.96
C ASP A 267 7.89 -7.44 -34.96
N ALA A 268 8.85 -7.58 -34.07
CA ALA A 268 9.98 -6.68 -33.89
C ALA A 268 9.61 -5.26 -33.40
N SER A 269 8.43 -5.10 -32.81
CA SER A 269 8.04 -3.85 -32.15
C SER A 269 8.91 -3.59 -30.92
N ARG A 270 9.34 -2.34 -30.73
CA ARG A 270 10.19 -1.92 -29.61
C ARG A 270 10.07 -0.44 -29.30
N GLY A 271 10.19 -0.12 -28.04
CA GLY A 271 10.17 1.25 -27.59
C GLY A 271 10.72 1.39 -26.17
N CYS A 272 11.09 2.61 -25.84
CA CYS A 272 11.61 2.98 -24.53
C CYS A 272 10.83 4.16 -23.95
N ALA A 273 10.59 4.14 -22.64
CA ALA A 273 10.02 5.26 -21.90
C ALA A 273 10.87 5.58 -20.68
N ALA A 274 11.02 6.85 -20.35
CA ALA A 274 11.71 7.27 -19.13
C ALA A 274 10.90 8.36 -18.42
N PHE A 275 11.04 8.42 -17.10
CA PHE A 275 10.38 9.40 -16.25
C PHE A 275 11.34 9.93 -15.19
N GLN A 276 11.39 11.24 -15.06
CA GLN A 276 12.21 11.91 -14.05
C GLN A 276 11.37 12.98 -13.35
N ARG A 277 11.45 12.99 -12.04
CA ARG A 277 10.92 14.07 -11.18
C ARG A 277 12.07 14.61 -10.34
N PRO A 278 12.79 15.63 -10.83
CA PRO A 278 13.96 16.16 -10.12
C PRO A 278 13.60 16.87 -8.81
N GLU A 279 12.40 17.40 -8.70
CA GLU A 279 11.85 18.09 -7.52
C GLU A 279 10.33 18.00 -7.50
N ALA A 280 9.72 18.34 -6.36
CA ALA A 280 8.27 18.38 -6.25
C ALA A 280 7.66 19.38 -7.26
N GLY A 281 6.60 18.97 -7.95
CA GLY A 281 5.90 19.81 -8.93
C GLY A 281 6.59 19.94 -10.29
N ARG A 282 7.72 19.26 -10.54
CA ARG A 282 8.37 19.23 -11.83
C ARG A 282 8.64 17.80 -12.29
N PHE A 283 8.31 17.47 -13.51
CA PHE A 283 8.65 16.17 -14.11
C PHE A 283 9.08 16.30 -15.56
N VAL A 284 9.82 15.32 -16.03
CA VAL A 284 10.18 15.12 -17.43
C VAL A 284 9.83 13.69 -17.78
N ALA A 285 9.09 13.50 -18.86
CA ALA A 285 8.77 12.20 -19.43
C ALA A 285 9.25 12.13 -20.86
N SER A 286 9.81 11.01 -21.27
CA SER A 286 10.21 10.76 -22.68
C SER A 286 9.69 9.41 -23.14
N LEU A 287 9.33 9.36 -24.41
CA LEU A 287 8.95 8.16 -25.15
C LEU A 287 9.78 8.11 -26.43
N ASP A 288 10.37 6.98 -26.68
CA ASP A 288 11.07 6.67 -27.93
C ASP A 288 10.53 5.34 -28.45
N LEU A 289 9.70 5.42 -29.48
CA LEU A 289 9.10 4.28 -30.15
C LEU A 289 9.88 4.05 -31.45
N GLU A 290 10.80 3.10 -31.42
CA GLU A 290 11.63 2.79 -32.59
C GLU A 290 10.82 2.07 -33.68
N ARG A 291 9.91 1.21 -33.28
CA ARG A 291 9.04 0.46 -34.19
C ARG A 291 7.79 -0.01 -33.43
N LEU A 292 6.63 0.26 -34.01
CA LEU A 292 5.34 -0.33 -33.61
C LEU A 292 4.64 -0.79 -34.89
N GLY A 293 4.46 -2.09 -35.05
CA GLY A 293 3.75 -2.66 -36.18
C GLY A 293 2.29 -2.20 -36.22
N PHE A 294 1.76 -1.94 -37.38
CA PHE A 294 0.35 -1.53 -37.53
C PHE A 294 -0.63 -2.65 -37.23
N ASP A 295 -0.20 -3.92 -37.36
CA ASP A 295 -0.95 -5.09 -36.88
C ASP A 295 -1.43 -4.97 -35.43
N LEU A 296 -0.63 -4.31 -34.57
CA LEU A 296 -1.02 -4.00 -33.19
C LEU A 296 -2.07 -2.87 -33.10
N LEU A 297 -2.15 -1.99 -34.08
CA LEU A 297 -3.13 -0.90 -34.15
C LEU A 297 -4.45 -1.35 -34.76
N ASP A 298 -4.44 -2.32 -35.67
CA ASP A 298 -5.64 -2.88 -36.29
C ASP A 298 -6.62 -3.44 -35.25
N GLN A 299 -6.10 -3.96 -34.15
CA GLN A 299 -6.91 -4.47 -33.03
C GLN A 299 -7.61 -3.34 -32.25
N LEU A 300 -7.08 -2.11 -32.31
CA LEU A 300 -7.70 -0.94 -31.66
C LEU A 300 -8.72 -0.26 -32.57
N THR A 301 -8.66 -0.49 -33.88
CA THR A 301 -9.53 0.14 -34.87
C THR A 301 -9.94 -0.84 -35.98
N PRO A 302 -10.70 -1.90 -35.69
CA PRO A 302 -10.94 -3.03 -36.59
C PRO A 302 -11.73 -2.70 -37.86
N GLU A 303 -12.28 -1.51 -38.00
CA GLU A 303 -13.04 -1.08 -39.19
C GLU A 303 -12.24 -0.18 -40.17
N LEU A 304 -11.00 0.11 -39.84
CA LEU A 304 -10.13 0.92 -40.71
C LEU A 304 -9.23 0.04 -41.57
N ILE A 305 -8.85 0.57 -42.75
CA ILE A 305 -7.94 -0.04 -43.70
C ILE A 305 -6.71 -0.62 -42.96
N SER A 306 -6.36 -1.88 -43.24
CA SER A 306 -5.20 -2.53 -42.64
C SER A 306 -3.90 -1.93 -43.24
N PRO A 307 -3.26 -0.94 -42.61
CA PRO A 307 -2.05 -0.32 -43.14
C PRO A 307 -0.87 -1.26 -42.98
N GLU A 308 -0.09 -1.42 -44.01
CA GLU A 308 1.21 -2.09 -43.94
C GLU A 308 2.29 -1.12 -43.48
N GLY A 309 3.21 -1.59 -42.64
CA GLY A 309 4.32 -0.80 -42.15
C GLY A 309 4.41 -0.70 -40.62
N TYR A 310 5.04 0.34 -40.17
CA TYR A 310 5.22 0.58 -38.73
C TYR A 310 5.26 2.07 -38.40
N LEU A 311 4.87 2.38 -37.17
CA LEU A 311 4.94 3.72 -36.61
C LEU A 311 6.27 3.90 -35.85
N GLN A 312 6.92 5.03 -36.10
CA GLN A 312 7.99 5.57 -35.23
C GLN A 312 7.50 6.83 -34.54
N ALA A 313 7.82 6.97 -33.26
CA ALA A 313 7.46 8.17 -32.52
C ALA A 313 8.56 8.54 -31.52
N ASN A 314 8.78 9.83 -31.36
CA ASN A 314 9.67 10.37 -30.34
C ASN A 314 8.94 11.53 -29.65
N ALA A 315 8.80 11.47 -28.34
CA ALA A 315 8.10 12.49 -27.58
C ALA A 315 8.85 12.82 -26.30
N ARG A 316 8.80 14.10 -25.92
CA ARG A 316 9.32 14.60 -24.65
C ARG A 316 8.36 15.61 -24.06
N PHE A 317 7.99 15.41 -22.81
CA PHE A 317 7.07 16.25 -22.06
C PHE A 317 7.75 16.75 -20.78
N GLU A 318 7.52 18.01 -20.45
CA GLU A 318 7.93 18.62 -19.19
C GLU A 318 6.72 19.22 -18.50
N GLY A 319 6.51 18.88 -17.25
CA GLY A 319 5.48 19.45 -16.38
C GLY A 319 6.09 20.31 -15.29
N ARG A 320 5.45 21.45 -15.00
CA ARG A 320 5.78 22.32 -13.88
C ARG A 320 4.49 22.91 -13.31
N GLY A 321 4.07 22.45 -12.12
CA GLY A 321 2.74 22.75 -11.58
C GLY A 321 1.64 22.32 -12.57
N ASP A 322 0.77 23.24 -12.94
CA ASP A 322 -0.33 23.00 -13.89
C ASP A 322 0.08 23.16 -15.36
N LEU A 323 1.34 23.56 -15.63
CA LEU A 323 1.84 23.76 -16.98
C LEU A 323 2.47 22.47 -17.51
N LEU A 324 1.98 22.01 -18.68
CA LEU A 324 2.56 20.91 -19.45
C LEU A 324 3.04 21.44 -20.80
N THR A 325 4.30 21.21 -21.11
CA THR A 325 4.90 21.53 -22.41
C THR A 325 5.59 20.29 -22.98
N GLY A 326 5.67 20.20 -24.29
CA GLY A 326 6.32 19.05 -24.89
C GLY A 326 6.43 19.14 -26.42
N THR A 327 7.15 18.19 -26.96
CA THR A 327 7.29 17.97 -28.40
C THR A 327 7.05 16.52 -28.69
N ALA A 328 6.36 16.23 -29.80
CA ALA A 328 6.21 14.88 -30.34
C ALA A 328 6.47 14.91 -31.85
N ARG A 329 7.16 13.90 -32.33
CA ARG A 329 7.36 13.65 -33.75
C ARG A 329 6.94 12.22 -34.02
N MET A 330 6.20 12.02 -35.10
CA MET A 330 5.78 10.71 -35.56
C MET A 330 6.11 10.60 -37.03
N SER A 331 6.48 9.41 -37.47
CA SER A 331 6.72 9.07 -38.85
C SER A 331 6.30 7.63 -39.15
N VAL A 332 5.94 7.38 -40.39
CA VAL A 332 5.56 6.07 -40.90
C VAL A 332 6.50 5.75 -42.07
N PRO A 333 7.68 5.21 -41.75
CA PRO A 333 8.59 4.74 -42.81
C PRO A 333 7.96 3.55 -43.51
N ASP A 334 8.09 3.51 -44.86
CA ASP A 334 7.64 2.39 -45.72
C ASP A 334 6.14 2.05 -45.56
N GLY A 335 5.31 3.03 -45.18
CA GLY A 335 3.86 2.83 -45.06
C GLY A 335 3.20 2.71 -46.45
N ALA A 336 2.36 1.69 -46.59
CA ALA A 336 1.41 1.56 -47.69
C ALA A 336 -0.02 1.54 -47.13
N LEU A 337 -0.96 2.10 -47.90
CA LEU A 337 -2.41 2.08 -47.62
C LEU A 337 -3.10 1.10 -48.57
#